data_1228682b43505b138a6087b05dd80365
#
_entry.id   1228682b43505b138a6087b05dd80365
#
_cell.length_a   1.000
_cell.length_b   1.000
_cell.length_c   1.000
_cell.angle_alpha   90.00
_cell.angle_beta   90.00
_cell.angle_gamma   90.00
#
_symmetry.space_group_name_H-M   'P 1'
#
loop_
_entity.id
_entity.type
_entity.pdbx_description
1 polymer ?
#
loop_
_entity_poly.entity_id
_entity_poly.type
_entity_poly.pdbx_seq_one_letter_code
_entity_poly.pdbx_strand_id
1 'polypeptide(L)'
;MPYEFYAPTRVLFGAGQLDRLHFQTMPGRKAMVVLSNGSSARKSGALDRLLEQLRLAGVETAIFNRVEANPLKSTVEAGARFARKNGCDFIVALGGGSVMDAAKIIAMYALQPGDLWDYVAGATGKRKPLQNPTLPLIAVTTTAGTGSEVDAWGVITNPETNEKIGCGGMDSLFPVLAVVDPELMLTVPPKFTAYQGFDALFHSTEGFISKVSSPMSDMFQLAAIENIGKYLPRAVRDGSDLEAREHVAFANTMSGYSMVVGSCTSEHAMEHAMSAYHQGLPHGAGLIMLSQAYYTHFIEKHCCDERFVRMAQALGMKDAKAPEDFITALKKLQEDC
;
A
#
# COMPACT_ATOMS: atom_id res chain seq x y z
N MET A 1 -19.78 -12.00 -15.43
CA MET A 1 -18.45 -11.69 -15.98
C MET A 1 -17.43 -12.66 -15.39
N PRO A 2 -16.55 -13.26 -16.19
CA PRO A 2 -15.47 -14.09 -15.63
C PRO A 2 -14.44 -13.21 -14.95
N TYR A 3 -13.95 -13.61 -13.77
CA TYR A 3 -12.84 -13.00 -13.05
C TYR A 3 -12.05 -14.09 -12.34
N GLU A 4 -10.78 -13.81 -12.08
CA GLU A 4 -9.91 -14.63 -11.24
C GLU A 4 -9.59 -13.85 -9.96
N PHE A 5 -9.61 -14.52 -8.83
CA PHE A 5 -9.24 -13.94 -7.54
C PHE A 5 -8.28 -14.86 -6.81
N TYR A 6 -7.07 -14.35 -6.58
CA TYR A 6 -6.05 -15.04 -5.81
C TYR A 6 -5.40 -14.05 -4.84
N ALA A 7 -5.62 -14.23 -3.55
CA ALA A 7 -5.06 -13.40 -2.48
C ALA A 7 -4.61 -14.30 -1.32
N PRO A 8 -3.42 -14.90 -1.41
CA PRO A 8 -2.97 -15.95 -0.50
C PRO A 8 -2.48 -15.42 0.84
N THR A 9 -2.35 -14.11 1.02
CA THR A 9 -1.82 -13.50 2.24
C THR A 9 -2.70 -13.81 3.44
N ARG A 10 -2.11 -14.41 4.48
CA ARG A 10 -2.76 -14.52 5.78
C ARG A 10 -2.72 -13.15 6.48
N VAL A 11 -3.85 -12.65 6.93
CA VAL A 11 -3.93 -11.34 7.61
C VAL A 11 -4.24 -11.53 9.09
N LEU A 12 -3.42 -10.97 9.95
CA LEU A 12 -3.71 -10.72 11.36
C LEU A 12 -4.19 -9.28 11.49
N PHE A 13 -5.48 -9.08 11.71
CA PHE A 13 -6.09 -7.76 11.76
C PHE A 13 -6.64 -7.44 13.16
N GLY A 14 -6.39 -6.22 13.65
CA GLY A 14 -6.94 -5.67 14.89
C GLY A 14 -5.87 -5.23 15.89
N ALA A 15 -6.29 -4.53 16.93
CA ALA A 15 -5.40 -4.03 17.97
C ALA A 15 -4.66 -5.16 18.70
N GLY A 16 -3.36 -4.98 18.96
CA GLY A 16 -2.50 -5.96 19.64
C GLY A 16 -2.10 -7.17 18.78
N GLN A 17 -2.43 -7.20 17.48
CA GLN A 17 -2.11 -8.37 16.65
C GLN A 17 -0.61 -8.53 16.39
N LEU A 18 0.19 -7.47 16.48
CA LEU A 18 1.65 -7.61 16.40
C LEU A 18 2.19 -8.56 17.50
N ASP A 19 1.63 -8.51 18.70
CA ASP A 19 2.09 -9.33 19.83
C ASP A 19 1.74 -10.83 19.69
N ARG A 20 0.98 -11.18 18.64
CA ARG A 20 0.65 -12.56 18.28
C ARG A 20 1.48 -13.11 17.12
N LEU A 21 2.45 -12.34 16.63
CA LEU A 21 3.28 -12.75 15.49
C LEU A 21 4.07 -14.03 15.79
N HIS A 22 4.62 -14.18 17.01
CA HIS A 22 5.44 -15.33 17.39
C HIS A 22 4.68 -16.67 17.41
N PHE A 23 3.33 -16.64 17.41
CA PHE A 23 2.51 -17.85 17.29
C PHE A 23 2.33 -18.31 15.84
N GLN A 24 2.76 -17.52 14.88
CA GLN A 24 2.64 -17.85 13.46
C GLN A 24 3.84 -18.68 12.99
N THR A 25 3.62 -19.47 11.95
CA THR A 25 4.72 -20.18 11.29
C THR A 25 5.62 -19.19 10.57
N MET A 26 6.88 -19.10 10.96
CA MET A 26 7.87 -18.28 10.27
C MET A 26 8.34 -18.96 8.99
N PRO A 27 8.51 -18.20 7.88
CA PRO A 27 8.90 -18.77 6.60
C PRO A 27 10.39 -19.10 6.50
N GLY A 28 11.19 -18.77 7.53
CA GLY A 28 12.63 -18.97 7.57
C GLY A 28 13.18 -18.83 8.98
N ARG A 29 14.50 -18.79 9.08
CA ARG A 29 15.23 -18.72 10.34
C ARG A 29 15.95 -17.39 10.57
N LYS A 30 16.21 -16.63 9.51
CA LYS A 30 16.93 -15.36 9.60
C LYS A 30 16.26 -14.28 8.76
N ALA A 31 15.61 -13.35 9.44
CA ALA A 31 14.87 -12.25 8.83
C ALA A 31 15.77 -11.05 8.50
N MET A 32 15.60 -10.49 7.31
CA MET A 32 15.98 -9.10 7.05
C MET A 32 14.82 -8.20 7.46
N VAL A 33 14.97 -7.41 8.51
CA VAL A 33 13.96 -6.41 8.93
C VAL A 33 14.20 -5.13 8.15
N VAL A 34 13.28 -4.80 7.23
CA VAL A 34 13.35 -3.61 6.38
C VAL A 34 12.56 -2.47 7.01
N LEU A 35 13.20 -1.31 7.14
CA LEU A 35 12.65 -0.10 7.76
C LEU A 35 12.90 1.13 6.88
N SER A 36 12.12 2.19 7.11
CA SER A 36 12.44 3.50 6.56
C SER A 36 13.74 4.05 7.17
N ASN A 37 14.35 4.99 6.46
CA ASN A 37 15.51 5.75 6.94
C ASN A 37 15.14 6.76 8.05
N GLY A 38 13.86 6.89 8.38
CA GLY A 38 13.36 7.72 9.47
C GLY A 38 13.46 7.05 10.85
N SER A 39 12.92 7.70 11.86
CA SER A 39 12.96 7.24 13.25
C SER A 39 11.61 6.77 13.81
N SER A 40 10.52 6.82 13.02
CA SER A 40 9.16 6.56 13.48
C SER A 40 8.98 5.18 14.14
N ALA A 41 9.41 4.11 13.46
CA ALA A 41 9.29 2.75 13.98
C ALA A 41 10.05 2.52 15.30
N ARG A 42 11.17 3.27 15.53
CA ARG A 42 11.91 3.22 16.79
C ARG A 42 11.22 4.05 17.87
N LYS A 43 10.80 5.28 17.53
CA LYS A 43 10.17 6.20 18.49
C LYS A 43 8.80 5.72 18.98
N SER A 44 8.04 5.02 18.14
CA SER A 44 6.76 4.42 18.51
C SER A 44 6.89 3.12 19.31
N GLY A 45 8.11 2.54 19.41
CA GLY A 45 8.33 1.22 20.00
C GLY A 45 7.96 0.04 19.09
N ALA A 46 7.46 0.29 17.89
CA ALA A 46 7.04 -0.76 16.95
C ALA A 46 8.19 -1.72 16.58
N LEU A 47 9.41 -1.18 16.40
CA LEU A 47 10.57 -2.00 16.11
C LEU A 47 10.92 -2.92 17.27
N ASP A 48 10.93 -2.43 18.50
CA ASP A 48 11.29 -3.24 19.67
C ASP A 48 10.25 -4.35 19.89
N ARG A 49 8.95 -4.03 19.73
CA ARG A 49 7.87 -5.02 19.77
C ARG A 49 8.07 -6.10 18.69
N LEU A 50 8.36 -5.72 17.45
CA LEU A 50 8.60 -6.67 16.36
C LEU A 50 9.82 -7.56 16.64
N LEU A 51 10.95 -6.98 17.06
CA LEU A 51 12.17 -7.74 17.34
C LEU A 51 11.96 -8.76 18.47
N GLU A 52 11.20 -8.41 19.49
CA GLU A 52 10.83 -9.33 20.57
C GLU A 52 9.96 -10.49 20.03
N GLN A 53 8.99 -10.21 19.16
CA GLN A 53 8.17 -11.25 18.54
C GLN A 53 9.00 -12.23 17.68
N LEU A 54 9.94 -11.71 16.90
CA LEU A 54 10.85 -12.54 16.11
C LEU A 54 11.79 -13.36 16.98
N ARG A 55 12.30 -12.77 18.07
CA ARG A 55 13.11 -13.48 19.07
C ARG A 55 12.33 -14.64 19.75
N LEU A 56 11.08 -14.39 20.13
CA LEU A 56 10.19 -15.42 20.71
C LEU A 56 9.89 -16.56 19.71
N ALA A 57 9.84 -16.23 18.41
CA ALA A 57 9.70 -17.19 17.32
C ALA A 57 11.02 -17.94 16.98
N GLY A 58 12.13 -17.64 17.66
CA GLY A 58 13.43 -18.26 17.37
C GLY A 58 14.10 -17.77 16.09
N VAL A 59 13.75 -16.56 15.62
CA VAL A 59 14.25 -15.97 14.37
C VAL A 59 15.43 -15.04 14.64
N GLU A 60 16.55 -15.23 13.95
CA GLU A 60 17.63 -14.26 13.91
C GLU A 60 17.26 -13.05 13.02
N THR A 61 17.77 -11.87 13.34
CA THR A 61 17.42 -10.64 12.62
C THR A 61 18.65 -9.87 12.15
N ALA A 62 18.54 -9.27 10.96
CA ALA A 62 19.46 -8.27 10.44
C ALA A 62 18.65 -7.04 9.98
N ILE A 63 18.99 -5.84 10.47
CA ILE A 63 18.19 -4.63 10.23
C ILE A 63 18.74 -3.83 9.07
N PHE A 64 17.87 -3.52 8.09
CA PHE A 64 18.12 -2.61 6.97
C PHE A 64 17.18 -1.40 7.06
N ASN A 65 17.70 -0.26 7.49
CA ASN A 65 16.94 0.96 7.79
C ASN A 65 17.28 2.10 6.83
N ARG A 66 17.17 1.87 5.52
CA ARG A 66 17.61 2.83 4.50
C ARG A 66 16.54 3.24 3.51
N VAL A 67 15.31 2.73 3.66
CA VAL A 67 14.26 3.00 2.69
C VAL A 67 13.75 4.44 2.87
N GLU A 68 13.87 5.24 1.83
CA GLU A 68 13.28 6.58 1.71
C GLU A 68 11.83 6.54 1.23
N ALA A 69 11.13 7.64 1.36
CA ALA A 69 9.84 7.84 0.68
C ALA A 69 10.08 7.79 -0.84
N ASN A 70 9.18 7.13 -1.61
CA ASN A 70 9.39 6.83 -3.02
C ASN A 70 10.71 6.05 -3.25
N PRO A 71 10.76 4.76 -2.89
CA PRO A 71 12.01 4.00 -2.80
C PRO A 71 12.75 3.95 -4.12
N LEU A 72 14.07 4.12 -4.04
CA LEU A 72 14.94 4.19 -5.20
C LEU A 72 15.45 2.80 -5.63
N LYS A 73 15.68 2.64 -6.93
CA LYS A 73 16.38 1.47 -7.51
C LYS A 73 17.66 1.13 -6.73
N SER A 74 18.50 2.11 -6.46
CA SER A 74 19.78 1.94 -5.74
C SER A 74 19.61 1.43 -4.31
N THR A 75 18.55 1.85 -3.61
CA THR A 75 18.22 1.38 -2.27
C THR A 75 17.76 -0.07 -2.27
N VAL A 76 16.93 -0.45 -3.24
CA VAL A 76 16.50 -1.85 -3.42
C VAL A 76 17.71 -2.75 -3.72
N GLU A 77 18.59 -2.33 -4.62
CA GLU A 77 19.83 -3.07 -4.92
C GLU A 77 20.75 -3.21 -3.71
N ALA A 78 20.87 -2.14 -2.90
CA ALA A 78 21.62 -2.19 -1.65
C ALA A 78 20.98 -3.16 -0.65
N GLY A 79 19.65 -3.19 -0.55
CA GLY A 79 18.89 -4.13 0.27
C GLY A 79 19.10 -5.58 -0.16
N ALA A 80 19.04 -5.86 -1.45
CA ALA A 80 19.31 -7.19 -2.00
C ALA A 80 20.75 -7.68 -1.70
N ARG A 81 21.75 -6.81 -1.86
CA ARG A 81 23.12 -7.11 -1.45
C ARG A 81 23.24 -7.37 0.05
N PHE A 82 22.51 -6.59 0.87
CA PHE A 82 22.48 -6.75 2.33
C PHE A 82 21.88 -8.11 2.72
N ALA A 83 20.75 -8.51 2.13
CA ALA A 83 20.10 -9.79 2.39
C ALA A 83 21.06 -10.96 2.11
N ARG A 84 21.71 -10.97 0.94
CA ARG A 84 22.69 -11.99 0.57
C ARG A 84 23.89 -12.04 1.52
N LYS A 85 24.49 -10.87 1.83
CA LYS A 85 25.67 -10.77 2.70
C LYS A 85 25.40 -11.31 4.09
N ASN A 86 24.19 -11.12 4.61
CA ASN A 86 23.82 -11.55 5.96
C ASN A 86 23.18 -12.94 5.99
N GLY A 87 23.01 -13.62 4.86
CA GLY A 87 22.37 -14.93 4.78
C GLY A 87 20.91 -14.91 5.24
N CYS A 88 20.17 -13.83 4.95
CA CYS A 88 18.76 -13.76 5.28
C CYS A 88 17.96 -14.65 4.31
N ASP A 89 17.05 -15.45 4.87
CA ASP A 89 16.23 -16.40 4.12
C ASP A 89 14.77 -15.95 3.95
N PHE A 90 14.36 -14.86 4.63
CA PHE A 90 13.12 -14.16 4.39
C PHE A 90 13.21 -12.68 4.80
N ILE A 91 12.17 -11.91 4.48
CA ILE A 91 12.09 -10.47 4.74
C ILE A 91 10.91 -10.18 5.67
N VAL A 92 11.09 -9.21 6.59
CA VAL A 92 10.01 -8.61 7.36
C VAL A 92 10.02 -7.12 7.09
N ALA A 93 8.98 -6.60 6.46
CA ALA A 93 8.78 -5.17 6.23
C ALA A 93 8.05 -4.57 7.44
N LEU A 94 8.65 -3.63 8.15
CA LEU A 94 8.00 -2.85 9.21
C LEU A 94 7.93 -1.38 8.77
N GLY A 95 6.78 -0.94 8.30
CA GLY A 95 6.63 0.43 7.80
C GLY A 95 5.37 0.65 6.98
N GLY A 96 5.34 1.76 6.26
CA GLY A 96 4.29 2.07 5.30
C GLY A 96 4.56 1.50 3.91
N GLY A 97 3.75 1.92 2.94
CA GLY A 97 3.82 1.46 1.54
C GLY A 97 5.23 1.46 0.97
N SER A 98 5.97 2.57 1.08
CA SER A 98 7.36 2.64 0.57
C SER A 98 8.28 1.53 1.13
N VAL A 99 8.12 1.18 2.41
CA VAL A 99 8.91 0.11 3.03
C VAL A 99 8.47 -1.26 2.52
N MET A 100 7.17 -1.50 2.41
CA MET A 100 6.61 -2.76 1.89
C MET A 100 6.95 -2.95 0.41
N ASP A 101 6.85 -1.91 -0.40
CA ASP A 101 7.19 -1.92 -1.81
C ASP A 101 8.67 -2.23 -2.03
N ALA A 102 9.56 -1.50 -1.33
CA ALA A 102 10.99 -1.78 -1.37
C ALA A 102 11.29 -3.23 -0.92
N ALA A 103 10.64 -3.70 0.14
CA ALA A 103 10.84 -5.05 0.68
C ALA A 103 10.42 -6.14 -0.32
N LYS A 104 9.29 -5.96 -1.02
CA LYS A 104 8.84 -6.88 -2.09
C LYS A 104 9.85 -6.94 -3.22
N ILE A 105 10.34 -5.79 -3.69
CA ILE A 105 11.28 -5.77 -4.79
C ILE A 105 12.67 -6.24 -4.35
N ILE A 106 13.09 -6.01 -3.10
CA ILE A 106 14.27 -6.66 -2.52
C ILE A 106 14.08 -8.19 -2.50
N ALA A 107 12.91 -8.68 -2.06
CA ALA A 107 12.58 -10.11 -2.04
C ALA A 107 12.65 -10.74 -3.44
N MET A 108 12.11 -10.03 -4.44
CA MET A 108 12.18 -10.43 -5.85
C MET A 108 13.63 -10.52 -6.35
N TYR A 109 14.42 -9.49 -6.09
CA TYR A 109 15.74 -9.33 -6.70
C TYR A 109 16.89 -9.96 -5.90
N ALA A 110 16.69 -10.27 -4.63
CA ALA A 110 17.76 -10.74 -3.74
C ALA A 110 18.55 -11.94 -4.29
N LEU A 111 17.90 -12.86 -4.98
CA LEU A 111 18.52 -14.07 -5.52
C LEU A 111 18.73 -14.02 -7.04
N GLN A 112 18.39 -12.92 -7.70
CA GLN A 112 18.51 -12.79 -9.15
C GLN A 112 19.90 -12.30 -9.56
N PRO A 113 20.44 -12.77 -10.71
CA PRO A 113 21.63 -12.21 -11.32
C PRO A 113 21.31 -10.94 -12.13
N GLY A 114 22.33 -10.18 -12.51
CA GLY A 114 22.20 -9.05 -13.42
C GLY A 114 21.71 -7.77 -12.77
N ASP A 115 21.09 -6.88 -13.55
CA ASP A 115 20.54 -5.59 -13.10
C ASP A 115 19.10 -5.74 -12.69
N LEU A 116 18.66 -4.98 -11.68
CA LEU A 116 17.26 -4.98 -11.22
C LEU A 116 16.30 -4.62 -12.35
N TRP A 117 16.66 -3.65 -13.19
CA TRP A 117 15.82 -3.17 -14.29
C TRP A 117 15.60 -4.21 -15.40
N ASP A 118 16.41 -5.25 -15.42
CA ASP A 118 16.19 -6.41 -16.32
C ASP A 118 14.85 -7.11 -16.03
N TYR A 119 14.40 -7.10 -14.76
CA TYR A 119 13.19 -7.81 -14.29
C TYR A 119 11.94 -6.92 -14.21
N VAL A 120 12.11 -5.61 -14.27
CA VAL A 120 11.01 -4.64 -14.23
C VAL A 120 10.20 -4.71 -15.52
N ALA A 121 8.86 -4.69 -15.40
CA ALA A 121 7.95 -4.71 -16.53
C ALA A 121 7.37 -3.31 -16.77
N GLY A 122 7.70 -2.70 -17.89
CA GLY A 122 7.23 -1.38 -18.29
C GLY A 122 8.34 -0.37 -18.48
N ALA A 123 8.03 0.74 -19.11
CA ALA A 123 8.96 1.82 -19.45
C ALA A 123 10.27 1.28 -20.01
N THR A 124 11.44 1.60 -19.43
CA THR A 124 12.75 1.10 -19.89
C THR A 124 13.14 -0.28 -19.35
N GLY A 125 12.28 -0.90 -18.55
CA GLY A 125 12.47 -2.25 -18.01
C GLY A 125 12.41 -3.34 -19.09
N LYS A 126 13.14 -4.44 -18.88
CA LYS A 126 13.33 -5.48 -19.91
C LYS A 126 12.40 -6.69 -19.76
N ARG A 127 11.60 -6.75 -18.69
CA ARG A 127 10.65 -7.84 -18.41
C ARG A 127 11.25 -9.25 -18.52
N LYS A 128 12.50 -9.44 -18.12
CA LYS A 128 13.10 -10.77 -18.09
C LYS A 128 12.42 -11.65 -17.04
N PRO A 129 12.21 -12.94 -17.30
CA PRO A 129 11.71 -13.87 -16.30
C PRO A 129 12.71 -14.01 -15.15
N LEU A 130 12.21 -14.23 -13.93
CA LEU A 130 13.04 -14.55 -12.78
C LEU A 130 13.73 -15.90 -13.01
N GLN A 131 15.01 -15.99 -12.65
CA GLN A 131 15.82 -17.20 -12.78
C GLN A 131 15.87 -18.02 -11.49
N ASN A 132 15.64 -17.36 -10.36
CA ASN A 132 15.66 -17.96 -9.02
C ASN A 132 14.39 -17.60 -8.26
N PRO A 133 14.01 -18.37 -7.21
CA PRO A 133 12.88 -18.04 -6.35
C PRO A 133 13.02 -16.66 -5.69
N THR A 134 11.90 -16.09 -5.28
CA THR A 134 11.85 -14.90 -4.43
C THR A 134 12.03 -15.28 -2.96
N LEU A 135 12.49 -14.35 -2.12
CA LEU A 135 12.47 -14.55 -0.68
C LEU A 135 11.02 -14.39 -0.17
N PRO A 136 10.55 -15.22 0.79
CA PRO A 136 9.28 -14.98 1.46
C PRO A 136 9.25 -13.64 2.19
N LEU A 137 8.05 -13.02 2.30
CA LEU A 137 7.85 -11.73 2.93
C LEU A 137 6.75 -11.77 3.99
N ILE A 138 7.02 -11.18 5.16
CA ILE A 138 6.01 -10.79 6.16
C ILE A 138 5.88 -9.27 6.13
N ALA A 139 4.65 -8.77 6.02
CA ALA A 139 4.34 -7.34 6.04
C ALA A 139 3.76 -6.93 7.41
N VAL A 140 4.34 -5.92 8.04
CA VAL A 140 3.83 -5.30 9.28
C VAL A 140 3.59 -3.82 8.95
N THR A 141 2.34 -3.49 8.63
CA THR A 141 2.01 -2.12 8.18
C THR A 141 1.88 -1.16 9.36
N THR A 142 2.44 0.04 9.20
CA THR A 142 2.33 1.15 10.17
C THR A 142 1.60 2.36 9.61
N THR A 143 1.02 2.21 8.40
CA THR A 143 0.25 3.24 7.70
C THR A 143 -0.99 2.63 7.07
N ALA A 144 -1.96 3.45 6.69
CA ALA A 144 -3.22 3.00 6.10
C ALA A 144 -3.53 3.80 4.82
N GLY A 145 -2.95 3.40 3.68
CA GLY A 145 -3.11 4.07 2.38
C GLY A 145 -2.96 3.13 1.20
N THR A 146 -1.83 2.48 1.07
CA THR A 146 -1.46 1.73 -0.13
C THR A 146 -2.08 0.35 -0.25
N GLY A 147 -2.51 -0.27 0.87
CA GLY A 147 -2.95 -1.67 0.88
C GLY A 147 -1.86 -2.69 0.52
N SER A 148 -0.60 -2.25 0.44
CA SER A 148 0.54 -3.06 -0.03
C SER A 148 0.81 -4.31 0.82
N GLU A 149 0.22 -4.43 2.00
CA GLU A 149 0.34 -5.61 2.85
C GLU A 149 -0.39 -6.85 2.30
N VAL A 150 -1.31 -6.69 1.34
CA VAL A 150 -2.12 -7.79 0.80
C VAL A 150 -2.03 -7.95 -0.72
N ASP A 151 -1.19 -7.18 -1.39
CA ASP A 151 -0.96 -7.30 -2.82
C ASP A 151 0.48 -7.74 -3.16
N ALA A 152 0.72 -8.03 -4.44
CA ALA A 152 2.01 -8.49 -4.96
C ALA A 152 2.81 -7.38 -5.69
N TRP A 153 2.41 -6.13 -5.57
CA TRP A 153 3.03 -5.00 -6.28
C TRP A 153 3.91 -4.17 -5.36
N GLY A 154 4.93 -3.55 -5.91
CA GLY A 154 5.71 -2.49 -5.28
C GLY A 154 6.05 -1.41 -6.29
N VAL A 155 6.08 -0.16 -5.85
CA VAL A 155 6.42 0.98 -6.70
C VAL A 155 7.83 1.45 -6.36
N ILE A 156 8.68 1.55 -7.38
CA ILE A 156 10.07 2.01 -7.23
C ILE A 156 10.39 3.11 -8.23
N THR A 157 11.34 3.95 -7.86
CA THR A 157 11.81 5.08 -8.66
C THR A 157 13.20 4.83 -9.21
N ASN A 158 13.38 5.01 -10.52
CA ASN A 158 14.68 5.09 -11.15
C ASN A 158 14.96 6.57 -11.51
N PRO A 159 15.79 7.27 -10.74
CA PRO A 159 16.09 8.68 -11.01
C PRO A 159 16.96 8.89 -12.26
N GLU A 160 17.66 7.87 -12.76
CA GLU A 160 18.47 7.95 -13.96
C GLU A 160 17.61 8.13 -15.21
N THR A 161 16.38 7.57 -15.19
CA THR A 161 15.43 7.62 -16.31
C THR A 161 14.20 8.45 -16.00
N ASN A 162 14.09 9.04 -14.78
CA ASN A 162 12.90 9.73 -14.25
C ASN A 162 11.64 8.86 -14.33
N GLU A 163 11.77 7.58 -13.97
CA GLU A 163 10.67 6.63 -13.95
C GLU A 163 10.28 6.28 -12.53
N LYS A 164 8.97 6.36 -12.22
CA LYS A 164 8.36 5.78 -11.03
C LYS A 164 7.29 4.81 -11.49
N ILE A 165 7.53 3.52 -11.30
CA ILE A 165 6.71 2.46 -11.90
C ILE A 165 6.41 1.33 -10.92
N GLY A 166 5.24 0.70 -11.12
CA GLY A 166 4.88 -0.54 -10.44
C GLY A 166 5.72 -1.71 -10.95
N CYS A 167 6.20 -2.51 -10.03
CA CYS A 167 6.99 -3.70 -10.29
C CYS A 167 6.43 -4.87 -9.45
N GLY A 168 6.41 -6.07 -10.00
CA GLY A 168 5.88 -7.25 -9.32
C GLY A 168 4.70 -7.89 -10.02
N GLY A 169 3.61 -8.15 -9.29
CA GLY A 169 2.38 -8.76 -9.79
C GLY A 169 2.47 -10.29 -9.95
N MET A 170 3.53 -10.92 -9.46
CA MET A 170 3.67 -12.37 -9.48
C MET A 170 3.27 -12.97 -8.13
N ASP A 171 2.68 -14.16 -8.14
CA ASP A 171 2.14 -14.84 -6.96
C ASP A 171 3.15 -14.97 -5.81
N SER A 172 4.42 -15.16 -6.14
CA SER A 172 5.50 -15.30 -5.17
C SER A 172 5.86 -14.02 -4.40
N LEU A 173 5.29 -12.87 -4.77
CA LEU A 173 5.50 -11.58 -4.09
C LEU A 173 4.37 -11.19 -3.14
N PHE A 174 3.27 -11.94 -3.11
CA PHE A 174 2.32 -11.74 -2.03
C PHE A 174 3.00 -11.99 -0.68
N PRO A 175 2.84 -11.11 0.32
CA PRO A 175 3.27 -11.42 1.66
C PRO A 175 2.63 -12.75 2.12
N VAL A 176 3.41 -13.63 2.72
CA VAL A 176 2.86 -14.88 3.29
C VAL A 176 2.02 -14.60 4.53
N LEU A 177 2.30 -13.48 5.19
CA LEU A 177 1.62 -13.00 6.39
C LEU A 177 1.63 -11.47 6.40
N ALA A 178 0.49 -10.87 6.71
CA ALA A 178 0.35 -9.44 6.99
C ALA A 178 -0.13 -9.22 8.43
N VAL A 179 0.47 -8.26 9.12
CA VAL A 179 0.01 -7.78 10.44
C VAL A 179 -0.51 -6.36 10.23
N VAL A 180 -1.80 -6.19 10.46
CA VAL A 180 -2.50 -4.91 10.39
C VAL A 180 -2.99 -4.59 11.81
N ASP A 181 -2.11 -3.96 12.58
CA ASP A 181 -2.34 -3.57 13.97
C ASP A 181 -2.55 -2.06 14.06
N PRO A 182 -3.79 -1.58 14.26
CA PRO A 182 -4.09 -0.15 14.31
C PRO A 182 -3.33 0.62 15.40
N GLU A 183 -2.86 -0.05 16.45
CA GLU A 183 -2.01 0.59 17.48
C GLU A 183 -0.71 1.14 16.90
N LEU A 184 -0.18 0.51 15.83
CA LEU A 184 1.03 0.97 15.15
C LEU A 184 0.82 2.28 14.36
N MET A 185 -0.44 2.68 14.16
CA MET A 185 -0.83 3.85 13.39
C MET A 185 -1.20 5.07 14.26
N LEU A 186 -1.32 4.90 15.59
CA LEU A 186 -1.76 5.96 16.52
C LEU A 186 -0.83 7.20 16.52
N THR A 187 0.44 7.01 16.17
CA THR A 187 1.44 8.09 16.13
C THR A 187 1.58 8.76 14.77
N VAL A 188 0.81 8.35 13.77
CA VAL A 188 0.83 8.98 12.43
C VAL A 188 0.24 10.38 12.53
N PRO A 189 0.99 11.43 12.14
CA PRO A 189 0.51 12.82 12.21
C PRO A 189 -0.76 13.04 11.34
N PRO A 190 -1.65 13.98 11.73
CA PRO A 190 -2.91 14.25 11.03
C PRO A 190 -2.76 14.42 9.51
N LYS A 191 -1.81 15.24 9.08
CA LYS A 191 -1.52 15.47 7.67
C LYS A 191 -1.22 14.19 6.89
N PHE A 192 -0.42 13.29 7.46
CA PHE A 192 -0.10 12.02 6.81
C PHE A 192 -1.24 11.01 6.94
N THR A 193 -2.05 11.08 8.00
CA THR A 193 -3.29 10.31 8.13
C THR A 193 -4.25 10.68 6.98
N ALA A 194 -4.44 11.97 6.70
CA ALA A 194 -5.26 12.43 5.58
C ALA A 194 -4.70 11.92 4.24
N TYR A 195 -3.42 12.12 3.94
CA TYR A 195 -2.82 11.67 2.68
C TYR A 195 -2.97 10.16 2.45
N GLN A 196 -2.76 9.37 3.50
CA GLN A 196 -2.90 7.91 3.43
C GLN A 196 -4.37 7.50 3.23
N GLY A 197 -5.30 8.10 3.96
CA GLY A 197 -6.72 7.80 3.80
C GLY A 197 -7.25 8.15 2.42
N PHE A 198 -6.80 9.26 1.83
CA PHE A 198 -7.14 9.61 0.45
C PHE A 198 -6.50 8.67 -0.57
N ASP A 199 -5.30 8.17 -0.32
CA ASP A 199 -4.65 7.14 -1.15
C ASP A 199 -5.50 5.86 -1.19
N ALA A 200 -5.92 5.33 -0.04
CA ALA A 200 -6.84 4.18 0.04
C ALA A 200 -8.19 4.47 -0.66
N LEU A 201 -8.71 5.70 -0.53
CA LEU A 201 -9.92 6.12 -1.22
C LEU A 201 -9.74 6.03 -2.73
N PHE A 202 -8.67 6.62 -3.27
CA PHE A 202 -8.46 6.69 -4.71
C PHE A 202 -8.11 5.33 -5.33
N HIS A 203 -7.40 4.45 -4.67
CA HIS A 203 -7.30 3.05 -5.07
C HIS A 203 -8.68 2.41 -5.28
N SER A 204 -9.61 2.68 -4.37
CA SER A 204 -10.95 2.10 -4.42
C SER A 204 -11.85 2.78 -5.45
N THR A 205 -11.81 4.12 -5.56
CA THR A 205 -12.65 4.87 -6.52
C THR A 205 -12.20 4.66 -7.95
N GLU A 206 -10.89 4.67 -8.23
CA GLU A 206 -10.37 4.31 -9.55
C GLU A 206 -10.72 2.87 -9.92
N GLY A 207 -10.52 1.93 -9.01
CA GLY A 207 -10.88 0.53 -9.23
C GLY A 207 -12.37 0.37 -9.51
N PHE A 208 -13.24 1.14 -8.82
CA PHE A 208 -14.68 1.07 -8.98
C PHE A 208 -15.16 1.57 -10.35
N ILE A 209 -14.50 2.59 -10.93
CA ILE A 209 -14.82 3.07 -12.29
C ILE A 209 -14.03 2.36 -13.39
N SER A 210 -13.17 1.39 -13.04
CA SER A 210 -12.35 0.65 -14.00
C SER A 210 -13.19 -0.27 -14.88
N LYS A 211 -12.78 -0.43 -16.14
CA LYS A 211 -13.40 -1.38 -17.07
C LYS A 211 -13.23 -2.85 -16.69
N VAL A 212 -12.25 -3.16 -15.83
CA VAL A 212 -12.01 -4.51 -15.31
C VAL A 212 -12.67 -4.76 -13.96
N SER A 213 -13.47 -3.80 -13.46
CA SER A 213 -14.24 -3.99 -12.23
C SER A 213 -15.21 -5.17 -12.34
N SER A 214 -15.45 -5.84 -11.22
CA SER A 214 -16.32 -7.01 -11.11
C SER A 214 -17.15 -6.91 -9.83
N PRO A 215 -18.22 -7.69 -9.68
CA PRO A 215 -18.95 -7.74 -8.40
C PRO A 215 -18.05 -8.06 -7.20
N MET A 216 -16.97 -8.81 -7.41
CA MET A 216 -16.00 -9.12 -6.36
C MET A 216 -15.17 -7.90 -5.97
N SER A 217 -14.64 -7.16 -6.95
CA SER A 217 -13.90 -5.91 -6.67
C SER A 217 -14.80 -4.84 -6.08
N ASP A 218 -16.06 -4.73 -6.55
CA ASP A 218 -17.04 -3.74 -6.07
C ASP A 218 -17.30 -3.89 -4.55
N MET A 219 -17.29 -5.12 -4.02
CA MET A 219 -17.45 -5.36 -2.58
C MET A 219 -16.32 -4.73 -1.76
N PHE A 220 -15.07 -4.95 -2.16
CA PHE A 220 -13.90 -4.37 -1.48
C PHE A 220 -13.87 -2.85 -1.60
N GLN A 221 -14.13 -2.34 -2.80
CA GLN A 221 -14.06 -0.92 -3.12
C GLN A 221 -15.10 -0.11 -2.34
N LEU A 222 -16.36 -0.54 -2.34
CA LEU A 222 -17.42 0.15 -1.61
C LEU A 222 -17.21 0.09 -0.09
N ALA A 223 -16.75 -1.06 0.43
CA ALA A 223 -16.42 -1.16 1.84
C ALA A 223 -15.28 -0.20 2.24
N ALA A 224 -14.26 -0.04 1.40
CA ALA A 224 -13.19 0.93 1.63
C ALA A 224 -13.71 2.37 1.59
N ILE A 225 -14.46 2.74 0.54
CA ILE A 225 -15.01 4.10 0.36
C ILE A 225 -15.89 4.49 1.55
N GLU A 226 -16.79 3.60 2.00
CA GLU A 226 -17.68 3.86 3.14
C GLU A 226 -16.90 4.09 4.45
N ASN A 227 -15.90 3.24 4.72
CA ASN A 227 -15.09 3.37 5.94
C ASN A 227 -14.22 4.63 5.92
N ILE A 228 -13.63 4.99 4.78
CA ILE A 228 -12.90 6.26 4.64
C ILE A 228 -13.84 7.45 4.85
N GLY A 229 -14.98 7.50 4.16
CA GLY A 229 -15.94 8.60 4.29
C GLY A 229 -16.38 8.86 5.74
N LYS A 230 -16.57 7.79 6.51
CA LYS A 230 -17.07 7.88 7.90
C LYS A 230 -15.96 8.14 8.92
N TYR A 231 -14.81 7.50 8.78
CA TYR A 231 -13.83 7.42 9.86
C TYR A 231 -12.55 8.22 9.62
N LEU A 232 -12.19 8.55 8.36
CA LEU A 232 -10.99 9.33 8.09
C LEU A 232 -11.00 10.71 8.78
N PRO A 233 -12.10 11.51 8.73
CA PRO A 233 -12.14 12.80 9.43
C PRO A 233 -11.95 12.65 10.95
N ARG A 234 -12.43 11.55 11.56
CA ARG A 234 -12.20 11.27 12.98
C ARG A 234 -10.74 10.97 13.26
N ALA A 235 -10.12 10.08 12.48
CA ALA A 235 -8.72 9.69 12.62
C ALA A 235 -7.75 10.86 12.38
N VAL A 236 -8.11 11.80 11.50
CA VAL A 236 -7.33 13.03 11.25
C VAL A 236 -7.45 14.00 12.43
N ARG A 237 -8.66 14.18 12.96
CA ARG A 237 -8.92 15.09 14.08
C ARG A 237 -8.31 14.60 15.38
N ASP A 238 -8.42 13.32 15.65
CA ASP A 238 -7.87 12.65 16.83
C ASP A 238 -7.13 11.37 16.42
N GLY A 239 -5.80 11.48 16.32
CA GLY A 239 -4.94 10.35 15.98
C GLY A 239 -4.96 9.21 17.00
N SER A 240 -5.46 9.43 18.22
CA SER A 240 -5.59 8.43 19.27
C SER A 240 -6.93 7.69 19.27
N ASP A 241 -7.87 8.08 18.41
CA ASP A 241 -9.15 7.37 18.20
C ASP A 241 -8.90 5.99 17.57
N LEU A 242 -8.73 4.98 18.42
CA LEU A 242 -8.40 3.61 17.99
C LEU A 242 -9.47 3.01 17.08
N GLU A 243 -10.76 3.27 17.34
CA GLU A 243 -11.85 2.80 16.48
C GLU A 243 -11.72 3.40 15.08
N ALA A 244 -11.48 4.72 14.98
CA ALA A 244 -11.30 5.36 13.69
C ALA A 244 -10.05 4.83 12.97
N ARG A 245 -8.93 4.63 13.68
CA ARG A 245 -7.73 3.99 13.12
C ARG A 245 -7.97 2.59 12.59
N GLU A 246 -8.74 1.78 13.34
CA GLU A 246 -9.09 0.42 12.95
C GLU A 246 -9.92 0.40 11.66
N HIS A 247 -10.91 1.26 11.54
CA HIS A 247 -11.73 1.37 10.33
C HIS A 247 -10.96 1.91 9.13
N VAL A 248 -10.05 2.88 9.32
CA VAL A 248 -9.17 3.37 8.24
C VAL A 248 -8.16 2.29 7.83
N ALA A 249 -7.61 1.53 8.78
CA ALA A 249 -6.74 0.38 8.48
C ALA A 249 -7.50 -0.72 7.73
N PHE A 250 -8.76 -1.00 8.11
CA PHE A 250 -9.62 -1.92 7.38
C PHE A 250 -9.84 -1.45 5.94
N ALA A 251 -10.19 -0.18 5.75
CA ALA A 251 -10.38 0.40 4.42
C ALA A 251 -9.12 0.28 3.55
N ASN A 252 -7.94 0.53 4.13
CA ASN A 252 -6.66 0.32 3.47
C ASN A 252 -6.46 -1.13 3.00
N THR A 253 -6.73 -2.11 3.85
CA THR A 253 -6.61 -3.53 3.48
C THR A 253 -7.62 -3.90 2.38
N MET A 254 -8.85 -3.36 2.44
CA MET A 254 -9.86 -3.56 1.38
C MET A 254 -9.42 -2.91 0.06
N SER A 255 -8.80 -1.72 0.10
CA SER A 255 -8.23 -1.09 -1.10
C SER A 255 -7.10 -1.92 -1.72
N GLY A 256 -6.27 -2.57 -0.91
CA GLY A 256 -5.27 -3.53 -1.38
C GLY A 256 -5.90 -4.74 -2.11
N TYR A 257 -6.95 -5.33 -1.55
CA TYR A 257 -7.68 -6.41 -2.25
C TYR A 257 -8.35 -5.92 -3.53
N SER A 258 -8.81 -4.66 -3.57
CA SER A 258 -9.30 -4.04 -4.81
C SER A 258 -8.25 -4.05 -5.92
N MET A 259 -6.98 -3.80 -5.58
CA MET A 259 -5.87 -3.85 -6.52
C MET A 259 -5.56 -5.26 -7.03
N VAL A 260 -5.80 -6.28 -6.21
CA VAL A 260 -5.60 -7.70 -6.61
C VAL A 260 -6.61 -8.15 -7.64
N VAL A 261 -7.90 -7.75 -7.50
CA VAL A 261 -8.99 -8.20 -8.39
C VAL A 261 -9.35 -7.20 -9.48
N GLY A 262 -8.76 -6.03 -9.44
CA GLY A 262 -9.06 -4.91 -10.34
C GLY A 262 -7.79 -4.22 -10.79
N SER A 263 -7.92 -2.96 -11.10
CA SER A 263 -6.79 -2.09 -11.45
C SER A 263 -7.20 -0.65 -11.24
N CYS A 264 -6.28 0.20 -10.83
CA CYS A 264 -6.45 1.64 -10.98
C CYS A 264 -6.68 2.01 -12.45
N THR A 265 -7.32 3.11 -12.69
CA THR A 265 -7.46 3.72 -14.01
C THR A 265 -6.21 4.54 -14.33
N SER A 266 -6.24 5.87 -14.20
CA SER A 266 -5.11 6.70 -14.61
C SER A 266 -4.68 7.78 -13.60
N GLU A 267 -5.41 8.00 -12.51
CA GLU A 267 -5.07 9.02 -11.51
C GLU A 267 -3.72 8.71 -10.85
N HIS A 268 -3.53 7.45 -10.40
CA HIS A 268 -2.26 7.00 -9.85
C HIS A 268 -1.12 7.08 -10.87
N ALA A 269 -1.36 6.74 -12.13
CA ALA A 269 -0.34 6.84 -13.17
C ALA A 269 0.07 8.31 -13.44
N MET A 270 -0.88 9.24 -13.38
CA MET A 270 -0.60 10.69 -13.49
C MET A 270 0.21 11.18 -12.29
N GLU A 271 -0.14 10.77 -11.08
CA GLU A 271 0.62 11.10 -9.87
C GLU A 271 2.04 10.52 -9.91
N HIS A 272 2.20 9.26 -10.34
CA HIS A 272 3.53 8.67 -10.50
C HIS A 272 4.40 9.49 -11.46
N ALA A 273 3.84 9.99 -12.56
CA ALA A 273 4.56 10.88 -13.46
C ALA A 273 4.96 12.20 -12.78
N MET A 274 4.06 12.80 -11.98
CA MET A 274 4.38 14.02 -11.23
C MET A 274 5.50 13.78 -10.20
N SER A 275 5.38 12.75 -9.39
CA SER A 275 6.35 12.48 -8.31
C SER A 275 7.67 11.87 -8.82
N ALA A 276 7.73 11.33 -10.05
CA ALA A 276 8.98 10.97 -10.71
C ALA A 276 9.92 12.17 -10.90
N TYR A 277 9.34 13.33 -11.24
CA TYR A 277 10.07 14.61 -11.37
C TYR A 277 10.14 15.40 -10.07
N HIS A 278 9.17 15.22 -9.18
CA HIS A 278 9.05 15.95 -7.90
C HIS A 278 9.12 14.97 -6.72
N GLN A 279 10.28 14.39 -6.48
CA GLN A 279 10.50 13.33 -5.47
C GLN A 279 10.08 13.73 -4.03
N GLY A 280 10.03 15.04 -3.73
CA GLY A 280 9.54 15.57 -2.46
C GLY A 280 8.01 15.67 -2.33
N LEU A 281 7.25 15.39 -3.40
CA LEU A 281 5.78 15.39 -3.37
C LEU A 281 5.28 14.12 -2.65
N PRO A 282 4.55 14.26 -1.51
CA PRO A 282 3.90 13.11 -0.91
C PRO A 282 2.84 12.53 -1.85
N HIS A 283 2.83 11.21 -2.04
CA HIS A 283 1.97 10.53 -3.01
C HIS A 283 0.48 10.90 -2.86
N GLY A 284 -0.08 10.73 -1.66
CA GLY A 284 -1.48 11.08 -1.42
C GLY A 284 -1.80 12.57 -1.61
N ALA A 285 -0.82 13.48 -1.41
CA ALA A 285 -1.03 14.89 -1.72
C ALA A 285 -1.15 15.12 -3.23
N GLY A 286 -0.31 14.44 -4.03
CA GLY A 286 -0.39 14.50 -5.50
C GLY A 286 -1.74 13.99 -6.02
N LEU A 287 -2.23 12.88 -5.47
CA LEU A 287 -3.57 12.35 -5.81
C LEU A 287 -4.69 13.34 -5.46
N ILE A 288 -4.67 13.93 -4.26
CA ILE A 288 -5.66 14.93 -3.84
C ILE A 288 -5.67 16.12 -4.82
N MET A 289 -4.51 16.58 -5.27
CA MET A 289 -4.41 17.70 -6.23
C MET A 289 -5.06 17.39 -7.58
N LEU A 290 -4.99 16.15 -8.03
CA LEU A 290 -5.55 15.72 -9.33
C LEU A 290 -7.05 15.40 -9.23
N SER A 291 -7.51 14.88 -8.11
CA SER A 291 -8.76 14.14 -7.95
C SER A 291 -10.00 14.86 -8.49
N GLN A 292 -10.22 16.12 -8.11
CA GLN A 292 -11.44 16.83 -8.51
C GLN A 292 -11.53 16.99 -10.03
N ALA A 293 -10.44 17.42 -10.68
CA ALA A 293 -10.40 17.59 -12.14
C ALA A 293 -10.52 16.23 -12.85
N TYR A 294 -9.85 15.22 -12.30
CA TYR A 294 -9.85 13.86 -12.81
C TYR A 294 -11.26 13.26 -12.86
N TYR A 295 -11.96 13.22 -11.73
CA TYR A 295 -13.31 12.64 -11.69
C TYR A 295 -14.35 13.49 -12.39
N THR A 296 -14.23 14.84 -12.38
CA THR A 296 -15.10 15.74 -13.17
C THR A 296 -15.03 15.40 -14.64
N HIS A 297 -13.82 15.13 -15.18
CA HIS A 297 -13.65 14.73 -16.58
C HIS A 297 -14.47 13.46 -16.93
N PHE A 298 -14.44 12.44 -16.09
CA PHE A 298 -15.21 11.19 -16.33
C PHE A 298 -16.72 11.42 -16.24
N ILE A 299 -17.17 12.27 -15.30
CA ILE A 299 -18.57 12.65 -15.12
C ILE A 299 -19.07 13.39 -16.37
N GLU A 300 -18.35 14.40 -16.87
CA GLU A 300 -18.68 15.14 -18.09
C GLU A 300 -18.77 14.25 -19.34
N LYS A 301 -18.11 13.10 -19.33
CA LYS A 301 -18.15 12.11 -20.43
C LYS A 301 -19.23 11.05 -20.25
N HIS A 302 -19.97 11.08 -19.15
CA HIS A 302 -21.03 10.11 -18.82
C HIS A 302 -20.56 8.65 -18.94
N CYS A 303 -19.32 8.36 -18.50
CA CYS A 303 -18.72 7.05 -18.71
C CYS A 303 -19.27 5.98 -17.74
N CYS A 304 -19.71 6.38 -16.54
CA CYS A 304 -20.12 5.47 -15.47
C CYS A 304 -20.95 6.16 -14.38
N ASP A 305 -21.96 6.93 -14.77
CA ASP A 305 -22.79 7.80 -13.91
C ASP A 305 -23.34 7.06 -12.67
N GLU A 306 -23.91 5.87 -12.85
CA GLU A 306 -24.42 5.07 -11.72
C GLU A 306 -23.34 4.74 -10.68
N ARG A 307 -22.08 4.54 -11.12
CA ARG A 307 -20.98 4.25 -10.21
C ARG A 307 -20.60 5.49 -9.40
N PHE A 308 -20.62 6.68 -10.00
CA PHE A 308 -20.39 7.93 -9.28
C PHE A 308 -21.45 8.19 -8.23
N VAL A 309 -22.73 7.96 -8.56
CA VAL A 309 -23.84 8.05 -7.57
C VAL A 309 -23.59 7.09 -6.40
N ARG A 310 -23.24 5.84 -6.66
CA ARG A 310 -22.95 4.85 -5.61
C ARG A 310 -21.75 5.24 -4.74
N MET A 311 -20.69 5.82 -5.33
CA MET A 311 -19.54 6.32 -4.57
C MET A 311 -19.92 7.51 -3.68
N ALA A 312 -20.75 8.45 -4.17
CA ALA A 312 -21.27 9.55 -3.36
C ALA A 312 -22.07 9.03 -2.16
N GLN A 313 -22.93 8.04 -2.39
CA GLN A 313 -23.71 7.41 -1.33
C GLN A 313 -22.83 6.70 -0.30
N ALA A 314 -21.79 5.99 -0.74
CA ALA A 314 -20.80 5.33 0.10
C ALA A 314 -19.99 6.35 0.93
N LEU A 315 -19.65 7.52 0.37
CA LEU A 315 -19.01 8.62 1.10
C LEU A 315 -19.96 9.31 2.12
N GLY A 316 -21.21 8.88 2.21
CA GLY A 316 -22.17 9.35 3.22
C GLY A 316 -23.26 10.29 2.68
N MET A 317 -23.24 10.67 1.40
CA MET A 317 -24.31 11.47 0.75
C MET A 317 -25.45 10.54 0.30
N LYS A 318 -26.20 10.02 1.25
CA LYS A 318 -27.21 8.95 1.02
C LYS A 318 -28.30 9.30 0.00
N ASP A 319 -28.60 10.59 -0.16
CA ASP A 319 -29.62 11.09 -1.08
C ASP A 319 -29.05 11.42 -2.48
N ALA A 320 -27.77 11.09 -2.74
CA ALA A 320 -27.13 11.32 -4.04
C ALA A 320 -27.91 10.64 -5.18
N LYS A 321 -28.12 11.38 -6.28
CA LYS A 321 -28.88 10.95 -7.46
C LYS A 321 -28.20 11.31 -8.78
N ALA A 322 -27.27 12.26 -8.74
CA ALA A 322 -26.51 12.72 -9.90
C ALA A 322 -25.03 12.35 -9.73
N PRO A 323 -24.29 12.07 -10.82
CA PRO A 323 -22.89 11.76 -10.75
C PRO A 323 -22.03 12.89 -10.14
N GLU A 324 -22.44 14.15 -10.28
CA GLU A 324 -21.80 15.35 -9.71
C GLU A 324 -21.85 15.36 -8.17
N ASP A 325 -22.79 14.64 -7.57
CA ASP A 325 -22.88 14.48 -6.12
C ASP A 325 -21.61 13.86 -5.55
N PHE A 326 -20.88 13.04 -6.34
CA PHE A 326 -19.60 12.50 -5.92
C PHE A 326 -18.55 13.60 -5.72
N ILE A 327 -18.47 14.58 -6.61
CA ILE A 327 -17.54 15.72 -6.46
C ILE A 327 -17.90 16.53 -5.22
N THR A 328 -19.18 16.70 -4.95
CA THR A 328 -19.66 17.38 -3.73
C THR A 328 -19.26 16.63 -2.48
N ALA A 329 -19.44 15.31 -2.45
CA ALA A 329 -19.07 14.46 -1.32
C ALA A 329 -17.54 14.41 -1.13
N LEU A 330 -16.76 14.33 -2.23
CA LEU A 330 -15.29 14.34 -2.21
C LEU A 330 -14.75 15.66 -1.66
N LYS A 331 -15.27 16.81 -2.13
CA LYS A 331 -14.89 18.13 -1.62
C LYS A 331 -15.14 18.25 -0.13
N LYS A 332 -16.33 17.82 0.31
CA LYS A 332 -16.66 17.83 1.74
C LYS A 332 -15.65 16.99 2.54
N LEU A 333 -15.32 15.79 2.10
CA LEU A 333 -14.33 14.96 2.78
C LEU A 333 -12.95 15.62 2.82
N GLN A 334 -12.54 16.29 1.73
CA GLN A 334 -11.27 17.05 1.69
C GLN A 334 -11.26 18.24 2.66
N GLU A 335 -12.39 18.91 2.85
CA GLU A 335 -12.55 20.01 3.82
C GLU A 335 -12.58 19.50 5.28
N ASP A 336 -13.11 18.31 5.51
CA ASP A 336 -13.22 17.69 6.84
C ASP A 336 -11.87 17.08 7.34
N CYS A 337 -10.88 16.92 6.45
CA CYS A 337 -9.56 16.32 6.70
C CYS A 337 -8.39 17.29 6.48
#